data_4f9baf75e32bfc1f5ba70f0367f8605b
#
_entry.id   4f9baf75e32bfc1f5ba70f0367f8605b
#
_cell.length_a   1.000
_cell.length_b   1.000
_cell.length_c   1.000
_cell.angle_alpha   90.00
_cell.angle_beta   90.00
_cell.angle_gamma   90.00
#
_symmetry.space_group_name_H-M   'P 1'
#
loop_
_entity.id
_entity.type
_entity.pdbx_description
1 polymer ?
#
loop_
_entity_poly.entity_id
_entity_poly.type
_entity_poly.pdbx_seq_one_letter_code
_entity_poly.pdbx_strand_id
1 'polypeptide(L)'
;SNNFANLSITNLDFVIYSFIKLIYFINTFLKMFTNNFDPVAFQIFSLDIRWYSLAYINGIMIGWLLCKKIFIKNSKINEKFDDYITYIIIGIIVGGRLGYVIFYNFNYYINNILDIFKIWEGGMSFHGGLIGIIIASVLFAKKHNQDSFLYMDLVSLVAPIGIFFGRLSNFINSELYGIPTEVPWA
;
A
#
# COMPACT_ATOMS: atom_id res chain seq x y z
N SER A 1 47.34 -0.68 53.11
CA SER A 1 47.38 -0.28 51.66
C SER A 1 46.67 -1.27 50.73
N ASN A 2 46.05 -2.36 51.23
CA ASN A 2 45.39 -3.37 50.35
C ASN A 2 43.89 -3.10 50.08
N ASN A 3 43.25 -2.13 50.75
CA ASN A 3 41.82 -1.89 50.57
C ASN A 3 41.45 -1.03 49.36
N PHE A 4 42.37 -0.22 48.84
CA PHE A 4 42.11 0.63 47.67
C PHE A 4 42.24 -0.16 46.37
N ALA A 5 43.07 -1.18 46.30
CA ALA A 5 43.26 -2.00 45.10
C ALA A 5 42.03 -2.90 44.83
N ASN A 6 41.41 -3.45 45.91
CA ASN A 6 40.20 -4.28 45.77
C ASN A 6 38.94 -3.48 45.38
N LEU A 7 38.83 -2.20 45.79
CA LEU A 7 37.69 -1.34 45.39
C LEU A 7 37.76 -0.93 43.91
N SER A 8 38.96 -0.76 43.35
CA SER A 8 39.15 -0.40 41.95
C SER A 8 38.85 -1.57 40.99
N ILE A 9 39.18 -2.80 41.40
CA ILE A 9 38.92 -4.00 40.58
C ILE A 9 37.42 -4.31 40.50
N THR A 10 36.70 -4.23 41.65
CA THR A 10 35.26 -4.47 41.69
C THR A 10 34.45 -3.43 40.90
N ASN A 11 34.90 -2.18 40.83
CA ASN A 11 34.27 -1.14 40.00
C ASN A 11 34.53 -1.36 38.51
N LEU A 12 35.74 -1.81 38.18
CA LEU A 12 36.08 -2.12 36.79
C LEU A 12 35.29 -3.32 36.24
N ASP A 13 35.16 -4.37 37.05
CA ASP A 13 34.36 -5.55 36.69
C ASP A 13 32.87 -5.21 36.49
N PHE A 14 32.33 -4.33 37.36
CA PHE A 14 30.94 -3.85 37.22
C PHE A 14 30.75 -3.02 35.94
N VAL A 15 31.70 -2.16 35.58
CA VAL A 15 31.66 -1.35 34.37
C VAL A 15 31.75 -2.27 33.11
N ILE A 16 32.67 -3.25 33.12
CA ILE A 16 32.83 -4.21 32.03
C ILE A 16 31.56 -5.05 31.88
N TYR A 17 30.98 -5.57 32.95
CA TYR A 17 29.73 -6.30 32.93
C TYR A 17 28.57 -5.49 32.35
N SER A 18 28.44 -4.24 32.77
CA SER A 18 27.42 -3.32 32.27
C SER A 18 27.60 -3.01 30.77
N PHE A 19 28.85 -2.86 30.32
CA PHE A 19 29.17 -2.67 28.91
C PHE A 19 28.84 -3.90 28.07
N ILE A 20 29.19 -5.10 28.54
CA ILE A 20 28.86 -6.36 27.87
C ILE A 20 27.35 -6.54 27.77
N LYS A 21 26.62 -6.25 28.86
CA LYS A 21 25.16 -6.32 28.90
C LYS A 21 24.50 -5.32 27.94
N LEU A 22 25.08 -4.11 27.83
CA LEU A 22 24.64 -3.09 26.89
C LEU A 22 24.89 -3.53 25.44
N ILE A 23 26.09 -4.07 25.13
CA ILE A 23 26.42 -4.60 23.81
C ILE A 23 25.49 -5.78 23.44
N TYR A 24 25.20 -6.67 24.39
CA TYR A 24 24.27 -7.79 24.17
C TYR A 24 22.84 -7.30 23.93
N PHE A 25 22.39 -6.30 24.68
CA PHE A 25 21.11 -5.63 24.50
C PHE A 25 21.05 -4.94 23.13
N ILE A 26 22.08 -4.20 22.75
CA ILE A 26 22.20 -3.54 21.42
C ILE A 26 22.20 -4.58 20.33
N ASN A 27 22.97 -5.67 20.43
CA ASN A 27 22.99 -6.75 19.43
C ASN A 27 21.66 -7.50 19.31
N THR A 28 20.92 -7.61 20.42
CA THR A 28 19.58 -8.23 20.42
C THR A 28 18.56 -7.28 19.83
N PHE A 29 18.70 -5.99 20.04
CA PHE A 29 17.83 -4.94 19.48
C PHE A 29 18.13 -4.67 18.01
N LEU A 30 19.39 -4.83 17.59
CA LEU A 30 19.85 -4.73 16.20
C LEU A 30 19.67 -6.04 15.41
N LYS A 31 18.97 -7.05 15.95
CA LYS A 31 18.49 -8.16 15.13
C LYS A 31 17.56 -7.56 14.09
N MET A 32 18.09 -7.33 12.90
CA MET A 32 17.33 -6.85 11.75
C MET A 32 16.09 -7.71 11.63
N PHE A 33 14.92 -7.07 11.67
CA PHE A 33 13.67 -7.76 11.40
C PHE A 33 13.74 -8.31 9.97
N THR A 34 13.79 -9.63 9.85
CA THR A 34 13.69 -10.30 8.56
C THR A 34 12.22 -10.61 8.30
N ASN A 35 11.66 -9.99 7.28
CA ASN A 35 10.31 -10.27 6.86
C ASN A 35 10.29 -11.59 6.08
N ASN A 36 9.62 -12.62 6.65
CA ASN A 36 9.46 -13.94 6.05
C ASN A 36 7.97 -14.26 5.85
N PHE A 37 7.11 -13.26 5.71
CA PHE A 37 5.70 -13.50 5.45
C PHE A 37 5.49 -14.05 4.03
N ASP A 38 4.55 -14.99 3.90
CA ASP A 38 4.13 -15.49 2.60
C ASP A 38 3.28 -14.42 1.90
N PRO A 39 3.60 -14.02 0.66
CA PRO A 39 2.76 -13.13 -0.14
C PRO A 39 1.36 -13.68 -0.44
N VAL A 40 1.19 -15.00 -0.38
CA VAL A 40 -0.09 -15.69 -0.54
C VAL A 40 -0.81 -15.74 0.80
N ALA A 41 -2.00 -15.14 0.89
CA ALA A 41 -2.80 -15.15 2.11
C ALA A 41 -3.43 -16.53 2.34
N PHE A 42 -4.00 -17.10 1.29
CA PHE A 42 -4.58 -18.45 1.27
C PHE A 42 -4.82 -18.91 -0.17
N GLN A 43 -5.01 -20.21 -0.35
CA GLN A 43 -5.31 -20.83 -1.63
C GLN A 43 -6.73 -21.36 -1.65
N ILE A 44 -7.44 -21.12 -2.77
CA ILE A 44 -8.74 -21.71 -3.05
C ILE A 44 -8.59 -22.54 -4.33
N PHE A 45 -8.63 -23.86 -4.20
CA PHE A 45 -8.29 -24.81 -5.28
C PHE A 45 -6.90 -24.51 -5.83
N SER A 46 -6.79 -24.08 -7.08
CA SER A 46 -5.53 -23.72 -7.75
C SER A 46 -5.28 -22.20 -7.85
N LEU A 47 -6.12 -21.38 -7.19
CA LEU A 47 -6.01 -19.92 -7.20
C LEU A 47 -5.34 -19.42 -5.93
N ASP A 48 -4.20 -18.76 -6.08
CA ASP A 48 -3.51 -18.07 -4.99
C ASP A 48 -4.15 -16.72 -4.73
N ILE A 49 -4.77 -16.57 -3.55
CA ILE A 49 -5.29 -15.29 -3.09
C ILE A 49 -4.18 -14.55 -2.36
N ARG A 50 -3.70 -13.48 -2.96
CA ARG A 50 -2.59 -12.68 -2.43
C ARG A 50 -3.09 -11.57 -1.51
N TRP A 51 -2.27 -11.17 -0.54
CA TRP A 51 -2.55 -10.06 0.36
C TRP A 51 -2.88 -8.75 -0.36
N TYR A 52 -2.25 -8.51 -1.53
CA TYR A 52 -2.58 -7.37 -2.37
C TYR A 52 -4.04 -7.35 -2.82
N SER A 53 -4.57 -8.48 -3.26
CA SER A 53 -5.97 -8.58 -3.68
C SER A 53 -6.92 -8.27 -2.53
N LEU A 54 -6.63 -8.79 -1.34
CA LEU A 54 -7.39 -8.49 -0.13
C LEU A 54 -7.29 -7.02 0.27
N ALA A 55 -6.12 -6.41 0.13
CA ALA A 55 -5.91 -4.99 0.41
C ALA A 55 -6.78 -4.09 -0.48
N TYR A 56 -6.82 -4.36 -1.78
CA TYR A 56 -7.68 -3.62 -2.71
C TYR A 56 -9.17 -3.79 -2.37
N ILE A 57 -9.62 -5.03 -2.14
CA ILE A 57 -11.01 -5.32 -1.77
C ILE A 57 -11.38 -4.59 -0.48
N ASN A 58 -10.56 -4.71 0.58
CA ASN A 58 -10.81 -4.05 1.85
C ASN A 58 -10.78 -2.53 1.73
N GLY A 59 -9.83 -1.96 1.02
CA GLY A 59 -9.73 -0.52 0.79
C GLY A 59 -10.97 0.04 0.10
N ILE A 60 -11.42 -0.60 -0.97
CA ILE A 60 -12.62 -0.19 -1.72
C ILE A 60 -13.88 -0.36 -0.87
N MET A 61 -14.03 -1.50 -0.18
CA MET A 61 -15.21 -1.81 0.62
C MET A 61 -15.35 -0.86 1.82
N ILE A 62 -14.27 -0.60 2.55
CA ILE A 62 -14.27 0.33 3.68
C ILE A 62 -14.52 1.75 3.18
N GLY A 63 -13.86 2.17 2.11
CA GLY A 63 -14.06 3.47 1.48
C GLY A 63 -15.51 3.67 1.04
N TRP A 64 -16.13 2.68 0.39
CA TRP A 64 -17.53 2.69 0.01
C TRP A 64 -18.46 2.84 1.22
N LEU A 65 -18.25 2.03 2.28
CA LEU A 65 -19.05 2.10 3.51
C LEU A 65 -18.97 3.47 4.18
N LEU A 66 -17.77 4.03 4.29
CA LEU A 66 -17.57 5.34 4.90
C LEU A 66 -18.24 6.45 4.07
N CYS A 67 -18.08 6.43 2.75
CA CYS A 67 -18.74 7.38 1.88
C CYS A 67 -20.26 7.30 2.05
N LYS A 68 -20.87 6.14 1.94
CA LYS A 68 -22.33 5.96 2.02
C LYS A 68 -22.91 6.30 3.39
N LYS A 69 -22.21 5.96 4.48
CA LYS A 69 -22.77 6.10 5.83
C LYS A 69 -22.40 7.44 6.50
N ILE A 70 -21.27 8.02 6.17
CA ILE A 70 -20.73 9.15 6.91
C ILE A 70 -20.65 10.40 6.04
N PHE A 71 -20.09 10.32 4.84
CA PHE A 71 -19.77 11.52 4.04
C PHE A 71 -20.91 11.95 3.14
N ILE A 72 -21.68 11.02 2.56
CA ILE A 72 -22.77 11.36 1.64
C ILE A 72 -24.06 11.59 2.42
N LYS A 73 -24.44 12.86 2.58
CA LYS A 73 -25.71 13.25 3.22
C LYS A 73 -26.86 13.42 2.23
N ASN A 74 -26.55 13.57 0.94
CA ASN A 74 -27.55 13.78 -0.10
C ASN A 74 -28.04 12.43 -0.64
N SER A 75 -29.34 12.16 -0.52
CA SER A 75 -29.96 10.89 -0.95
C SER A 75 -29.77 10.60 -2.44
N LYS A 76 -29.85 11.62 -3.31
CA LYS A 76 -29.68 11.47 -4.75
C LYS A 76 -28.26 11.04 -5.15
N ILE A 77 -27.26 11.50 -4.41
CA ILE A 77 -25.86 11.09 -4.62
C ILE A 77 -25.69 9.67 -4.09
N ASN A 78 -26.24 9.37 -2.92
CA ASN A 78 -26.13 8.08 -2.27
C ASN A 78 -26.72 6.93 -3.11
N GLU A 79 -27.86 7.15 -3.75
CA GLU A 79 -28.50 6.18 -4.64
C GLU A 79 -27.61 5.80 -5.84
N LYS A 80 -26.88 6.76 -6.38
CA LYS A 80 -26.00 6.58 -7.55
C LYS A 80 -24.57 6.18 -7.21
N PHE A 81 -24.22 6.17 -5.92
CA PHE A 81 -22.85 5.97 -5.51
C PHE A 81 -22.31 4.55 -5.82
N ASP A 82 -23.17 3.54 -5.83
CA ASP A 82 -22.77 2.18 -6.20
C ASP A 82 -22.38 2.08 -7.68
N ASP A 83 -23.13 2.78 -8.55
CA ASP A 83 -22.76 2.89 -9.96
C ASP A 83 -21.44 3.63 -10.13
N TYR A 84 -21.23 4.69 -9.32
CA TYR A 84 -19.96 5.44 -9.35
C TYR A 84 -18.75 4.56 -8.97
N ILE A 85 -18.87 3.71 -7.95
CA ILE A 85 -17.82 2.76 -7.59
C ILE A 85 -17.47 1.84 -8.76
N THR A 86 -18.47 1.39 -9.51
CA THR A 86 -18.24 0.56 -10.71
C THR A 86 -17.41 1.32 -11.75
N TYR A 87 -17.71 2.60 -11.99
CA TYR A 87 -16.91 3.45 -12.88
C TYR A 87 -15.47 3.61 -12.40
N ILE A 88 -15.26 3.80 -11.09
CA ILE A 88 -13.94 3.92 -10.48
C ILE A 88 -13.13 2.62 -10.67
N ILE A 89 -13.72 1.46 -10.40
CA ILE A 89 -13.04 0.16 -10.57
C ILE A 89 -12.62 -0.03 -12.03
N ILE A 90 -13.49 0.23 -12.97
CA ILE A 90 -13.17 0.15 -14.41
C ILE A 90 -12.07 1.15 -14.76
N GLY A 91 -12.18 2.39 -14.26
CA GLY A 91 -11.18 3.43 -14.46
C GLY A 91 -9.79 3.05 -13.96
N ILE A 92 -9.71 2.46 -12.76
CA ILE A 92 -8.45 1.96 -12.19
C ILE A 92 -7.84 0.86 -13.06
N ILE A 93 -8.64 -0.14 -13.46
CA ILE A 93 -8.17 -1.28 -14.23
C ILE A 93 -7.70 -0.82 -15.62
N VAL A 94 -8.54 -0.10 -16.34
CA VAL A 94 -8.23 0.35 -17.71
C VAL A 94 -7.08 1.37 -17.70
N GLY A 95 -7.16 2.36 -16.82
CA GLY A 95 -6.14 3.39 -16.71
C GLY A 95 -4.79 2.82 -16.25
N GLY A 96 -4.80 1.96 -15.24
CA GLY A 96 -3.61 1.29 -14.73
C GLY A 96 -2.93 0.43 -15.80
N ARG A 97 -3.71 -0.34 -16.56
CA ARG A 97 -3.18 -1.19 -17.65
C ARG A 97 -2.65 -0.37 -18.80
N LEU A 98 -3.42 0.59 -19.31
CA LEU A 98 -2.98 1.46 -20.40
C LEU A 98 -1.75 2.29 -20.00
N GLY A 99 -1.72 2.81 -18.77
CA GLY A 99 -0.55 3.52 -18.26
C GLY A 99 0.70 2.62 -18.22
N TYR A 100 0.55 1.35 -17.85
CA TYR A 100 1.67 0.40 -17.87
C TYR A 100 2.15 0.12 -19.30
N VAL A 101 1.22 -0.15 -20.20
CA VAL A 101 1.51 -0.39 -21.63
C VAL A 101 2.27 0.78 -22.24
N ILE A 102 1.82 2.01 -22.02
CA ILE A 102 2.37 3.20 -22.67
C ILE A 102 3.73 3.59 -22.07
N PHE A 103 3.86 3.59 -20.73
CA PHE A 103 5.04 4.17 -20.08
C PHE A 103 6.14 3.15 -19.74
N TYR A 104 5.81 1.85 -19.59
CA TYR A 104 6.78 0.87 -19.12
C TYR A 104 7.19 -0.16 -20.17
N ASN A 105 6.29 -0.55 -21.08
CA ASN A 105 6.54 -1.66 -22.00
C ASN A 105 6.00 -1.43 -23.42
N PHE A 106 6.03 -0.20 -23.90
CA PHE A 106 5.43 0.22 -25.16
C PHE A 106 5.87 -0.63 -26.37
N ASN A 107 7.18 -0.84 -26.51
CA ASN A 107 7.75 -1.60 -27.64
C ASN A 107 7.32 -3.07 -27.67
N TYR A 108 7.08 -3.67 -26.49
CA TYR A 108 6.55 -5.03 -26.41
C TYR A 108 5.10 -5.09 -26.88
N TYR A 109 4.26 -4.18 -26.37
CA TYR A 109 2.82 -4.21 -26.65
C TYR A 109 2.43 -3.77 -28.05
N ILE A 110 3.25 -2.98 -28.76
CA ILE A 110 3.04 -2.70 -30.18
C ILE A 110 3.10 -3.99 -31.00
N ASN A 111 4.03 -4.89 -30.66
CA ASN A 111 4.18 -6.16 -31.38
C ASN A 111 3.24 -7.26 -30.86
N ASN A 112 2.65 -7.08 -29.65
CA ASN A 112 1.81 -8.07 -28.98
C ASN A 112 0.52 -7.42 -28.45
N ILE A 113 -0.30 -6.86 -29.33
CA ILE A 113 -1.48 -6.05 -28.97
C ILE A 113 -2.48 -6.83 -28.10
N LEU A 114 -2.66 -8.12 -28.34
CA LEU A 114 -3.58 -8.95 -27.56
C LEU A 114 -3.16 -9.12 -26.09
N ASP A 115 -1.89 -8.99 -25.79
CA ASP A 115 -1.37 -9.11 -24.44
C ASP A 115 -1.75 -7.91 -23.56
N ILE A 116 -2.24 -6.81 -24.15
CA ILE A 116 -2.81 -5.68 -23.40
C ILE A 116 -3.97 -6.15 -22.51
N PHE A 117 -4.76 -7.11 -22.96
CA PHE A 117 -5.93 -7.62 -22.24
C PHE A 117 -5.59 -8.63 -21.14
N LYS A 118 -4.36 -9.14 -21.09
CA LYS A 118 -3.92 -10.11 -20.08
C LYS A 118 -3.57 -9.42 -18.76
N ILE A 119 -4.58 -8.84 -18.09
CA ILE A 119 -4.40 -8.12 -16.81
C ILE A 119 -3.94 -9.03 -15.68
N TRP A 120 -4.19 -10.33 -15.77
CA TRP A 120 -3.79 -11.33 -14.78
C TRP A 120 -2.29 -11.65 -14.76
N GLU A 121 -1.55 -11.28 -15.80
CA GLU A 121 -0.09 -11.39 -15.86
C GLU A 121 0.62 -10.26 -15.11
N GLY A 122 -0.14 -9.33 -14.51
CA GLY A 122 0.40 -8.17 -13.81
C GLY A 122 0.65 -6.99 -14.75
N GLY A 123 1.43 -6.02 -14.26
CA GLY A 123 1.75 -4.80 -15.02
C GLY A 123 0.64 -3.75 -14.96
N MET A 124 0.63 -3.02 -13.84
CA MET A 124 -0.29 -1.90 -13.58
C MET A 124 0.50 -0.66 -13.21
N SER A 125 0.10 0.49 -13.74
CA SER A 125 0.70 1.79 -13.45
C SER A 125 -0.14 2.54 -12.41
N PHE A 126 0.46 2.97 -11.32
CA PHE A 126 -0.20 3.82 -10.33
C PHE A 126 -0.71 5.13 -10.95
N HIS A 127 0.14 5.82 -11.71
CA HIS A 127 -0.25 7.07 -12.36
C HIS A 127 -1.36 6.87 -13.39
N GLY A 128 -1.31 5.75 -14.14
CA GLY A 128 -2.38 5.38 -15.07
C GLY A 128 -3.70 5.14 -14.34
N GLY A 129 -3.67 4.44 -13.21
CA GLY A 129 -4.85 4.22 -12.37
C GLY A 129 -5.42 5.53 -11.83
N LEU A 130 -4.58 6.46 -11.38
CA LEU A 130 -5.00 7.78 -10.90
C LEU A 130 -5.70 8.60 -12.01
N ILE A 131 -5.10 8.63 -13.20
CA ILE A 131 -5.72 9.28 -14.37
C ILE A 131 -7.05 8.60 -14.70
N GLY A 132 -7.12 7.28 -14.63
CA GLY A 132 -8.34 6.50 -14.83
C GLY A 132 -9.45 6.89 -13.85
N ILE A 133 -9.14 7.08 -12.58
CA ILE A 133 -10.09 7.57 -11.55
C ILE A 133 -10.62 8.96 -11.92
N ILE A 134 -9.75 9.88 -12.32
CA ILE A 134 -10.15 11.25 -12.70
C ILE A 134 -11.09 11.21 -13.91
N ILE A 135 -10.73 10.47 -14.96
CA ILE A 135 -11.56 10.33 -16.15
C ILE A 135 -12.90 9.68 -15.80
N ALA A 136 -12.92 8.60 -15.02
CA ALA A 136 -14.13 7.92 -14.59
C ALA A 136 -15.06 8.88 -13.81
N SER A 137 -14.50 9.69 -12.90
CA SER A 137 -15.26 10.67 -12.12
C SER A 137 -15.89 11.75 -13.01
N VAL A 138 -15.14 12.26 -13.99
CA VAL A 138 -15.64 13.24 -14.95
C VAL A 138 -16.74 12.66 -15.83
N LEU A 139 -16.55 11.45 -16.36
CA LEU A 139 -17.54 10.79 -17.22
C LEU A 139 -18.82 10.48 -16.46
N PHE A 140 -18.70 9.98 -15.21
CA PHE A 140 -19.84 9.71 -14.36
C PHE A 140 -20.64 10.97 -14.03
N ALA A 141 -19.94 12.02 -13.60
CA ALA A 141 -20.56 13.30 -13.25
C ALA A 141 -21.28 13.93 -14.45
N LYS A 142 -20.66 13.95 -15.64
CA LYS A 142 -21.29 14.42 -16.86
C LYS A 142 -22.55 13.63 -17.22
N LYS A 143 -22.51 12.31 -17.15
CA LYS A 143 -23.66 11.44 -17.42
C LYS A 143 -24.86 11.76 -16.50
N HIS A 144 -24.60 12.16 -15.25
CA HIS A 144 -25.63 12.41 -14.26
C HIS A 144 -25.91 13.89 -14.02
N ASN A 145 -25.34 14.82 -14.81
CA ASN A 145 -25.44 16.26 -14.66
C ASN A 145 -25.09 16.73 -13.23
N GLN A 146 -23.95 16.24 -12.73
CA GLN A 146 -23.45 16.56 -11.38
C GLN A 146 -22.02 17.12 -11.46
N ASP A 147 -21.55 17.68 -10.34
CA ASP A 147 -20.20 18.21 -10.25
C ASP A 147 -19.18 17.06 -10.09
N SER A 148 -18.17 17.05 -10.96
CA SER A 148 -17.11 16.06 -10.92
C SER A 148 -16.19 16.22 -9.71
N PHE A 149 -16.00 17.44 -9.21
CA PHE A 149 -15.17 17.69 -8.03
C PHE A 149 -15.76 17.04 -6.78
N LEU A 150 -17.07 17.02 -6.63
CA LEU A 150 -17.74 16.35 -5.52
C LEU A 150 -17.35 14.85 -5.44
N TYR A 151 -17.31 14.17 -6.57
CA TYR A 151 -16.93 12.76 -6.63
C TYR A 151 -15.43 12.56 -6.38
N MET A 152 -14.59 13.46 -6.88
CA MET A 152 -13.15 13.44 -6.62
C MET A 152 -12.85 13.68 -5.14
N ASP A 153 -13.58 14.59 -4.47
CA ASP A 153 -13.46 14.83 -3.03
C ASP A 153 -13.80 13.58 -2.22
N LEU A 154 -14.88 12.86 -2.58
CA LEU A 154 -15.24 11.60 -1.92
C LEU A 154 -14.13 10.55 -2.04
N VAL A 155 -13.52 10.40 -3.22
CA VAL A 155 -12.37 9.51 -3.41
C VAL A 155 -11.18 9.97 -2.59
N SER A 156 -10.87 11.28 -2.59
CA SER A 156 -9.73 11.84 -1.85
C SER A 156 -9.84 11.63 -0.35
N LEU A 157 -11.06 11.69 0.21
CA LEU A 157 -11.31 11.44 1.63
C LEU A 157 -11.02 9.99 2.04
N VAL A 158 -11.25 9.02 1.16
CA VAL A 158 -11.07 7.59 1.48
C VAL A 158 -9.79 7.00 0.91
N ALA A 159 -9.10 7.68 -0.01
CA ALA A 159 -7.85 7.23 -0.61
C ALA A 159 -6.76 6.85 0.41
N PRO A 160 -6.56 7.57 1.54
CA PRO A 160 -5.58 7.20 2.55
C PRO A 160 -5.79 5.79 3.12
N ILE A 161 -7.04 5.32 3.21
CA ILE A 161 -7.36 3.97 3.70
C ILE A 161 -6.86 2.92 2.71
N GLY A 162 -7.13 3.13 1.41
CA GLY A 162 -6.62 2.24 0.37
C GLY A 162 -5.08 2.21 0.32
N ILE A 163 -4.44 3.39 0.45
CA ILE A 163 -2.98 3.51 0.52
C ILE A 163 -2.42 2.76 1.74
N PHE A 164 -3.06 2.88 2.90
CA PHE A 164 -2.66 2.16 4.11
C PHE A 164 -2.64 0.64 3.88
N PHE A 165 -3.72 0.06 3.36
CA PHE A 165 -3.78 -1.38 3.06
C PHE A 165 -2.77 -1.78 1.98
N GLY A 166 -2.56 -0.95 0.96
CA GLY A 166 -1.55 -1.17 -0.05
C GLY A 166 -0.13 -1.21 0.53
N ARG A 167 0.20 -0.29 1.45
CA ARG A 167 1.50 -0.28 2.15
C ARG A 167 1.68 -1.48 3.08
N LEU A 168 0.62 -1.91 3.74
CA LEU A 168 0.65 -3.14 4.54
C LEU A 168 0.97 -4.36 3.67
N SER A 169 0.38 -4.44 2.48
CA SER A 169 0.69 -5.51 1.52
C SER A 169 2.11 -5.42 0.97
N ASN A 170 2.64 -4.21 0.70
CA ASN A 170 4.05 -4.04 0.35
C ASN A 170 4.98 -4.57 1.45
N PHE A 171 4.65 -4.28 2.72
CA PHE A 171 5.42 -4.79 3.85
C PHE A 171 5.40 -6.32 3.90
N ILE A 172 4.24 -6.94 3.77
CA ILE A 172 4.10 -8.41 3.75
C ILE A 172 4.89 -9.02 2.58
N ASN A 173 4.84 -8.41 1.40
CA ASN A 173 5.53 -8.90 0.21
C ASN A 173 7.04 -8.56 0.19
N SER A 174 7.58 -7.87 1.19
CA SER A 174 8.96 -7.36 1.20
C SER A 174 9.27 -6.47 0.00
N GLU A 175 8.31 -5.63 -0.40
CA GLU A 175 8.43 -4.74 -1.56
C GLU A 175 8.45 -3.26 -1.14
N LEU A 176 9.10 -2.42 -1.97
CA LEU A 176 9.14 -0.97 -1.79
C LEU A 176 9.65 -0.54 -0.40
N TYR A 177 10.58 -1.30 0.16
CA TYR A 177 11.33 -0.91 1.35
C TYR A 177 12.31 0.21 1.03
N GLY A 178 12.67 0.99 2.05
CA GLY A 178 13.63 2.08 1.91
C GLY A 178 15.04 1.61 1.59
N ILE A 179 15.91 2.54 1.29
CA ILE A 179 17.34 2.29 1.17
C ILE A 179 18.01 2.38 2.56
N PRO A 180 19.11 1.64 2.82
CA PRO A 180 19.88 1.80 4.03
C PRO A 180 20.31 3.26 4.20
N THR A 181 20.15 3.80 5.40
CA THR A 181 20.46 5.21 5.69
C THR A 181 21.01 5.35 7.11
N GLU A 182 21.87 6.34 7.32
CA GLU A 182 22.47 6.65 8.63
C GLU A 182 21.85 7.90 9.28
N VAL A 183 20.77 8.44 8.70
CA VAL A 183 20.11 9.62 9.27
C VAL A 183 19.39 9.26 10.57
N PRO A 184 19.45 10.16 11.60
CA PRO A 184 18.98 9.85 12.95
C PRO A 184 17.45 9.67 13.08
N TRP A 185 16.68 9.98 12.01
CA TRP A 185 15.23 9.81 11.96
C TRP A 185 14.78 8.67 11.02
N ALA A 186 15.64 7.78 10.62
CA ALA A 186 15.34 6.63 9.76
C ALA A 186 14.78 5.45 10.56
#